data_4e52b35f50a58dc6179b556b865d943d
#
_entry.id   4e52b35f50a58dc6179b556b865d943d
#
_cell.length_a   1.000
_cell.length_b   1.000
_cell.length_c   1.000
_cell.angle_alpha   90.00
_cell.angle_beta   90.00
_cell.angle_gamma   90.00
#
_symmetry.space_group_name_H-M   'P 1'
#
loop_
_entity.id
_entity.type
_entity.pdbx_description
1 polymer ?
#
loop_
_entity_poly.entity_id
_entity_poly.type
_entity_poly.pdbx_seq_one_letter_code
_entity_poly.pdbx_strand_id
1 'polypeptide(L)'
;MKDINNKVGYLNDNFKIFHIRDKKDIKFEYHHHDFSKIVILIDGDLTYYIEGKAYILKPWDILFVNKNEIHKPVVNSDKYYERIVIWLNPDFMAKYAQGNNDLLKCFEVAIKNNYNLLRLNMKSIEVIKNLIQDIQSCNNSNEFGSEILKESLFVQLMVLMNRLFLNSDKNRDIEDIQYDKTIEGVLNYINSNLENDLSIDTIASEFFISKYYLMRKFKNQIGSSIHNYVVQKRLILARSLISEGLSMSSVCSRCGFNDYSSFVRAFKKVYGVSPSNYNPTIHNFENPISDT
;
A
#
# COMPACT_ATOMS: atom_id res chain seq x y z
N MET A 1 -12.69 24.85 0.47
CA MET A 1 -13.51 23.80 1.06
C MET A 1 -14.10 22.88 -0.04
N LYS A 2 -13.30 22.46 -1.03
CA LYS A 2 -13.77 21.64 -2.19
C LYS A 2 -12.91 20.44 -2.55
N ASP A 3 -11.79 20.16 -1.85
CA ASP A 3 -10.86 19.10 -2.27
C ASP A 3 -10.77 17.88 -1.35
N ILE A 4 -11.58 17.80 -0.29
CA ILE A 4 -11.54 16.69 0.67
C ILE A 4 -12.18 15.41 0.07
N ASN A 5 -13.16 15.55 -0.83
CA ASN A 5 -13.85 14.40 -1.42
C ASN A 5 -13.11 13.70 -2.56
N ASN A 6 -12.00 14.25 -3.08
CA ASN A 6 -11.19 13.61 -4.11
C ASN A 6 -10.08 12.70 -3.57
N LYS A 7 -9.90 12.63 -2.25
CA LYS A 7 -8.86 11.81 -1.61
C LYS A 7 -9.30 10.37 -1.31
N VAL A 8 -10.59 10.07 -1.46
CA VAL A 8 -11.16 8.75 -1.19
C VAL A 8 -11.41 8.04 -2.52
N GLY A 9 -10.47 7.24 -2.94
CA GLY A 9 -10.68 5.95 -3.55
C GLY A 9 -11.06 5.83 -5.03
N TYR A 10 -11.32 6.86 -5.81
CA TYR A 10 -11.63 6.68 -7.24
C TYR A 10 -10.49 7.11 -8.15
N LEU A 11 -9.91 6.15 -8.86
CA LEU A 11 -8.92 6.41 -9.90
C LEU A 11 -9.57 6.23 -11.27
N ASN A 12 -10.32 7.24 -11.72
CA ASN A 12 -10.88 7.28 -13.08
C ASN A 12 -9.84 7.66 -14.14
N ASP A 13 -8.70 8.22 -13.70
CA ASP A 13 -7.62 8.64 -14.56
C ASP A 13 -6.57 7.52 -14.71
N ASN A 14 -5.72 7.62 -15.70
CA ASN A 14 -4.62 6.69 -15.92
C ASN A 14 -3.63 6.66 -14.73
N PHE A 15 -3.47 7.79 -14.07
CA PHE A 15 -2.75 7.97 -12.81
C PHE A 15 -3.15 9.29 -12.16
N LYS A 16 -2.87 9.44 -10.85
CA LYS A 16 -3.03 10.72 -10.13
C LYS A 16 -1.78 11.03 -9.34
N ILE A 17 -1.37 12.30 -9.36
CA ILE A 17 -0.25 12.82 -8.57
C ILE A 17 -0.79 13.87 -7.62
N PHE A 18 -0.58 13.64 -6.32
CA PHE A 18 -0.96 14.56 -5.25
C PHE A 18 0.30 15.11 -4.58
N HIS A 19 0.37 16.41 -4.38
CA HIS A 19 1.34 17.04 -3.49
C HIS A 19 0.60 17.41 -2.21
N ILE A 20 0.91 16.76 -1.12
CA ILE A 20 0.19 16.85 0.14
C ILE A 20 1.14 17.36 1.22
N ARG A 21 0.69 18.39 1.94
CA ARG A 21 1.39 18.92 3.10
C ARG A 21 0.42 18.96 4.27
N ASP A 22 0.57 18.00 5.17
CA ASP A 22 -0.26 17.88 6.35
C ASP A 22 0.34 18.65 7.52
N LYS A 23 -0.54 19.20 8.37
CA LYS A 23 -0.14 19.84 9.62
C LYS A 23 0.24 18.79 10.66
N LYS A 24 0.90 19.24 11.74
CA LYS A 24 1.17 18.48 12.96
C LYS A 24 -0.06 17.70 13.46
N ASP A 25 0.18 16.61 14.18
CA ASP A 25 -0.81 15.84 14.94
C ASP A 25 -1.83 15.01 14.15
N ILE A 26 -1.59 14.74 12.87
CA ILE A 26 -2.43 13.78 12.15
C ILE A 26 -2.06 12.37 12.57
N LYS A 27 -3.02 11.66 13.15
CA LYS A 27 -2.92 10.23 13.43
C LYS A 27 -3.45 9.46 12.24
N PHE A 28 -2.58 8.73 11.58
CA PHE A 28 -2.97 7.81 10.54
C PHE A 28 -3.29 6.44 11.15
N GLU A 29 -4.34 5.81 10.67
CA GLU A 29 -4.65 4.42 11.00
C GLU A 29 -4.03 3.47 9.97
N TYR A 30 -3.84 2.20 10.36
CA TYR A 30 -3.42 1.17 9.42
C TYR A 30 -4.53 0.92 8.40
N HIS A 31 -4.15 1.00 7.14
CA HIS A 31 -5.06 0.82 6.01
C HIS A 31 -4.37 0.15 4.82
N HIS A 32 -5.14 -0.22 3.84
CA HIS A 32 -4.67 -0.76 2.56
C HIS A 32 -5.51 -0.18 1.43
N HIS A 33 -4.97 -0.23 0.22
CA HIS A 33 -5.67 0.13 -1.01
C HIS A 33 -5.68 -1.05 -1.95
N ASP A 34 -6.60 -1.08 -2.91
CA ASP A 34 -6.67 -2.10 -3.96
C ASP A 34 -5.88 -1.72 -5.23
N PHE A 35 -5.18 -0.61 -5.18
CA PHE A 35 -4.25 -0.14 -6.19
C PHE A 35 -2.85 0.07 -5.59
N SER A 36 -1.85 0.01 -6.46
CA SER A 36 -0.47 0.31 -6.07
C SER A 36 -0.25 1.81 -6.07
N LYS A 37 0.53 2.29 -5.10
CA LYS A 37 0.90 3.71 -4.99
C LYS A 37 2.40 3.89 -4.75
N ILE A 38 2.90 5.05 -5.18
CA ILE A 38 4.25 5.50 -4.86
C ILE A 38 4.13 6.65 -3.88
N VAL A 39 4.93 6.64 -2.83
CA VAL A 39 5.03 7.73 -1.87
C VAL A 39 6.44 8.28 -1.90
N ILE A 40 6.60 9.57 -2.12
CA ILE A 40 7.88 10.28 -2.12
C ILE A 40 7.86 11.26 -0.95
N LEU A 41 8.74 11.09 0.03
CA LEU A 41 8.89 12.04 1.12
C LEU A 41 9.59 13.31 0.62
N ILE A 42 8.99 14.46 0.84
CA ILE A 42 9.60 15.76 0.51
C ILE A 42 10.22 16.39 1.75
N ASP A 43 9.45 16.48 2.84
CA ASP A 43 9.92 16.97 4.13
C ASP A 43 9.13 16.31 5.27
N GLY A 44 9.79 16.12 6.39
CA GLY A 44 9.20 15.52 7.58
C GLY A 44 10.16 14.54 8.25
N ASP A 45 9.78 14.15 9.46
CA ASP A 45 10.46 13.11 10.23
C ASP A 45 9.43 12.04 10.56
N LEU A 46 9.51 10.92 9.89
CA LEU A 46 8.52 9.87 10.01
C LEU A 46 9.10 8.47 9.81
N THR A 47 8.42 7.53 10.42
CA THR A 47 8.59 6.11 10.16
C THR A 47 7.40 5.61 9.37
N TYR A 48 7.62 5.00 8.22
CA TYR A 48 6.56 4.43 7.41
C TYR A 48 6.51 2.91 7.60
N TYR A 49 5.38 2.41 8.05
CA TYR A 49 5.18 0.97 8.27
C TYR A 49 4.51 0.35 7.05
N ILE A 50 5.08 -0.74 6.54
CA ILE A 50 4.49 -1.55 5.45
C ILE A 50 4.66 -3.02 5.84
N GLU A 51 3.57 -3.77 5.94
CA GLU A 51 3.58 -5.20 6.27
C GLU A 51 4.53 -5.54 7.44
N GLY A 52 4.49 -4.72 8.49
CA GLY A 52 5.27 -4.92 9.71
C GLY A 52 6.73 -4.45 9.66
N LYS A 53 7.21 -3.96 8.54
CA LYS A 53 8.51 -3.30 8.43
C LYS A 53 8.39 -1.82 8.66
N ALA A 54 9.29 -1.27 9.43
CA ALA A 54 9.38 0.15 9.70
C ALA A 54 10.54 0.75 8.87
N TYR A 55 10.20 1.66 7.98
CA TYR A 55 11.14 2.40 7.15
C TYR A 55 11.33 3.80 7.72
N ILE A 56 12.54 4.12 8.17
CA ILE A 56 12.92 5.48 8.58
C ILE A 56 13.23 6.26 7.31
N LEU A 57 12.35 7.18 6.93
CA LEU A 57 12.46 7.89 5.66
C LEU A 57 13.33 9.14 5.78
N LYS A 58 14.07 9.40 4.72
CA LYS A 58 14.80 10.65 4.47
C LYS A 58 14.14 11.41 3.32
N PRO A 59 14.29 12.75 3.24
CA PRO A 59 13.77 13.51 2.09
C PRO A 59 14.21 12.90 0.75
N TRP A 60 13.26 12.79 -0.17
CA TRP A 60 13.37 12.15 -1.49
C TRP A 60 13.50 10.63 -1.50
N ASP A 61 13.32 9.98 -0.35
CA ASP A 61 13.08 8.54 -0.34
C ASP A 61 11.74 8.23 -1.01
N ILE A 62 11.71 7.13 -1.76
CA ILE A 62 10.54 6.64 -2.50
C ILE A 62 10.13 5.30 -1.94
N LEU A 63 8.85 5.16 -1.60
CA LEU A 63 8.24 3.88 -1.23
C LEU A 63 7.31 3.38 -2.33
N PHE A 64 7.47 2.12 -2.69
CA PHE A 64 6.55 1.38 -3.54
C PHE A 64 5.58 0.59 -2.65
N VAL A 65 4.36 1.09 -2.51
CA VAL A 65 3.32 0.44 -1.70
C VAL A 65 2.40 -0.34 -2.63
N ASN A 66 2.42 -1.66 -2.51
CA ASN A 66 1.62 -2.53 -3.36
C ASN A 66 0.14 -2.50 -2.99
N LYS A 67 -0.70 -2.88 -3.95
CA LYS A 67 -2.11 -3.15 -3.65
C LYS A 67 -2.22 -4.17 -2.51
N ASN A 68 -3.15 -3.92 -1.59
CA ASN A 68 -3.44 -4.81 -0.46
C ASN A 68 -2.32 -4.92 0.60
N GLU A 69 -1.22 -4.17 0.50
CA GLU A 69 -0.26 -4.05 1.60
C GLU A 69 -0.83 -3.15 2.69
N ILE A 70 -0.84 -3.66 3.92
CA ILE A 70 -1.26 -2.90 5.10
C ILE A 70 -0.13 -1.96 5.48
N HIS A 71 -0.43 -0.67 5.52
CA HIS A 71 0.58 0.36 5.75
C HIS A 71 0.07 1.54 6.57
N LYS A 72 1.02 2.33 7.11
CA LYS A 72 0.76 3.52 7.93
C LYS A 72 1.99 4.40 8.04
N PRO A 73 1.91 5.72 7.82
CA PRO A 73 2.92 6.67 8.30
C PRO A 73 2.73 6.97 9.79
N VAL A 74 3.83 7.09 10.52
CA VAL A 74 3.87 7.61 11.89
C VAL A 74 4.79 8.82 11.87
N VAL A 75 4.24 9.99 12.04
CA VAL A 75 4.99 11.25 12.08
C VAL A 75 5.62 11.43 13.46
N ASN A 76 6.93 11.57 13.52
CA ASN A 76 7.73 11.56 14.75
C ASN A 76 8.01 12.96 15.32
N SER A 77 7.65 14.03 14.62
CA SER A 77 8.04 15.38 15.00
C SER A 77 6.90 16.39 14.87
N ASP A 78 7.18 17.57 15.43
CA ASP A 78 6.34 18.77 15.25
C ASP A 78 6.47 19.40 13.85
N LYS A 79 7.17 18.79 12.92
CA LYS A 79 7.31 19.25 11.54
C LYS A 79 6.09 18.92 10.71
N TYR A 80 5.95 19.61 9.57
CA TYR A 80 4.97 19.20 8.57
C TYR A 80 5.38 17.87 7.96
N TYR A 81 4.38 17.09 7.53
CA TYR A 81 4.57 15.93 6.70
C TYR A 81 4.23 16.30 5.26
N GLU A 82 5.27 16.52 4.45
CA GLU A 82 5.12 16.88 3.05
C GLU A 82 5.56 15.74 2.15
N ARG A 83 4.69 15.34 1.24
CA ARG A 83 4.89 14.19 0.37
C ARG A 83 4.24 14.35 -1.00
N ILE A 84 4.76 13.64 -1.96
CA ILE A 84 4.10 13.38 -3.24
C ILE A 84 3.57 11.94 -3.20
N VAL A 85 2.29 11.78 -3.53
CA VAL A 85 1.64 10.47 -3.63
C VAL A 85 1.18 10.28 -5.07
N ILE A 86 1.57 9.15 -5.67
CA ILE A 86 1.20 8.79 -7.03
C ILE A 86 0.35 7.52 -6.97
N TRP A 87 -0.89 7.60 -7.42
CA TRP A 87 -1.78 6.46 -7.58
C TRP A 87 -1.69 5.93 -9.00
N LEU A 88 -1.66 4.60 -9.13
CA LEU A 88 -1.43 3.90 -10.39
C LEU A 88 -2.68 3.12 -10.79
N ASN A 89 -3.22 3.43 -11.96
CA ASN A 89 -4.32 2.66 -12.52
C ASN A 89 -3.77 1.33 -13.11
N PRO A 90 -4.22 0.16 -12.63
CA PRO A 90 -3.72 -1.13 -13.10
C PRO A 90 -3.94 -1.34 -14.61
N ASP A 91 -5.09 -0.91 -15.15
CA ASP A 91 -5.42 -1.10 -16.57
C ASP A 91 -4.54 -0.25 -17.48
N PHE A 92 -4.20 0.97 -17.03
CA PHE A 92 -3.26 1.81 -17.74
C PHE A 92 -1.86 1.19 -17.74
N MET A 93 -1.40 0.71 -16.60
CA MET A 93 -0.07 0.09 -16.46
C MET A 93 0.03 -1.20 -17.29
N ALA A 94 -1.04 -1.98 -17.39
CA ALA A 94 -1.09 -3.21 -18.17
C ALA A 94 -0.85 -2.99 -19.68
N LYS A 95 -1.14 -1.80 -20.22
CA LYS A 95 -0.84 -1.44 -21.62
C LYS A 95 0.65 -1.55 -21.96
N TYR A 96 1.52 -1.40 -20.96
CA TYR A 96 2.97 -1.42 -21.10
C TYR A 96 3.59 -2.74 -20.65
N ALA A 97 2.79 -3.72 -20.22
CA ALA A 97 3.25 -5.04 -19.75
C ALA A 97 3.53 -5.97 -20.97
N GLN A 98 4.57 -5.67 -21.74
CA GLN A 98 4.98 -6.50 -22.88
C GLN A 98 6.40 -7.04 -22.67
N GLY A 99 6.52 -8.35 -22.61
CA GLY A 99 7.81 -9.02 -22.40
C GLY A 99 8.46 -8.61 -21.06
N ASN A 100 9.66 -8.08 -21.13
CA ASN A 100 10.42 -7.62 -19.94
C ASN A 100 10.13 -6.15 -19.57
N ASN A 101 9.14 -5.51 -20.18
CA ASN A 101 8.91 -4.06 -20.04
C ASN A 101 7.73 -3.72 -19.14
N ASP A 102 7.40 -4.57 -18.15
CA ASP A 102 6.35 -4.27 -17.19
C ASP A 102 6.74 -3.09 -16.30
N LEU A 103 5.97 -1.99 -16.39
CA LEU A 103 6.17 -0.79 -15.57
C LEU A 103 5.87 -1.00 -14.08
N LEU A 104 5.20 -2.09 -13.70
CA LEU A 104 4.98 -2.49 -12.31
C LEU A 104 6.08 -3.41 -11.77
N LYS A 105 7.15 -3.67 -12.53
CA LYS A 105 8.22 -4.59 -12.13
C LYS A 105 8.86 -4.22 -10.79
N CYS A 106 9.04 -2.92 -10.51
CA CYS A 106 9.55 -2.47 -9.20
C CYS A 106 8.65 -2.92 -8.05
N PHE A 107 7.33 -2.96 -8.22
CA PHE A 107 6.39 -3.43 -7.21
C PHE A 107 6.46 -4.95 -7.02
N GLU A 108 6.56 -5.72 -8.10
CA GLU A 108 6.76 -7.17 -8.04
C GLU A 108 8.05 -7.52 -7.28
N VAL A 109 9.14 -6.82 -7.62
CA VAL A 109 10.43 -7.02 -6.97
C VAL A 109 10.41 -6.57 -5.51
N ALA A 110 9.68 -5.49 -5.18
CA ALA A 110 9.48 -5.07 -3.79
C ALA A 110 8.82 -6.17 -2.95
N ILE A 111 7.77 -6.82 -3.46
CA ILE A 111 7.13 -7.98 -2.79
C ILE A 111 8.13 -9.12 -2.66
N LYS A 112 8.78 -9.53 -3.77
CA LYS A 112 9.69 -10.68 -3.80
C LYS A 112 10.85 -10.52 -2.83
N ASN A 113 11.41 -9.33 -2.76
CA ASN A 113 12.55 -9.02 -1.89
C ASN A 113 12.10 -8.57 -0.49
N ASN A 114 10.80 -8.45 -0.26
CA ASN A 114 10.24 -7.92 0.97
C ASN A 114 10.89 -6.57 1.37
N TYR A 115 11.04 -5.67 0.39
CA TYR A 115 11.75 -4.39 0.51
C TYR A 115 11.14 -3.34 -0.41
N ASN A 116 10.57 -2.28 0.14
CA ASN A 116 9.75 -1.30 -0.57
C ASN A 116 10.45 0.05 -0.82
N LEU A 117 11.66 0.27 -0.25
CA LEU A 117 12.34 1.56 -0.23
C LEU A 117 13.32 1.72 -1.40
N LEU A 118 13.24 2.84 -2.11
CA LEU A 118 14.24 3.33 -3.03
C LEU A 118 14.84 4.64 -2.49
N ARG A 119 16.13 4.61 -2.17
CA ARG A 119 16.89 5.80 -1.79
C ARG A 119 17.67 6.32 -2.98
N LEU A 120 17.53 7.61 -3.24
CA LEU A 120 18.08 8.27 -4.42
C LEU A 120 19.39 9.00 -4.10
N ASN A 121 20.29 9.06 -5.09
CA ASN A 121 21.38 10.03 -5.08
C ASN A 121 20.90 11.40 -5.61
N MET A 122 21.68 12.46 -5.35
CA MET A 122 21.34 13.85 -5.69
C MET A 122 20.99 14.04 -7.18
N LYS A 123 21.72 13.37 -8.11
CA LYS A 123 21.48 13.46 -9.54
C LYS A 123 20.12 12.87 -9.93
N SER A 124 19.76 11.73 -9.34
CA SER A 124 18.47 11.08 -9.60
C SER A 124 17.30 11.87 -8.99
N ILE A 125 17.52 12.51 -7.84
CA ILE A 125 16.53 13.41 -7.22
C ILE A 125 16.17 14.53 -8.18
N GLU A 126 17.17 15.22 -8.76
CA GLU A 126 16.95 16.35 -9.68
C GLU A 126 16.14 15.91 -10.91
N VAL A 127 16.50 14.79 -11.52
CA VAL A 127 15.78 14.28 -12.70
C VAL A 127 14.33 13.92 -12.37
N ILE A 128 14.08 13.22 -11.26
CA ILE A 128 12.72 12.86 -10.83
C ILE A 128 11.89 14.09 -10.49
N LYS A 129 12.49 15.06 -9.80
CA LYS A 129 11.84 16.32 -9.45
C LYS A 129 11.37 17.07 -10.70
N ASN A 130 12.24 17.23 -11.69
CA ASN A 130 11.92 17.90 -12.95
C ASN A 130 10.80 17.18 -13.70
N LEU A 131 10.85 15.84 -13.82
CA LEU A 131 9.78 15.06 -14.45
C LEU A 131 8.43 15.24 -13.76
N ILE A 132 8.39 15.23 -12.42
CA ILE A 132 7.15 15.45 -11.68
C ILE A 132 6.62 16.87 -11.90
N GLN A 133 7.48 17.88 -11.93
CA GLN A 133 7.08 19.27 -12.21
C GLN A 133 6.52 19.41 -13.63
N ASP A 134 7.16 18.79 -14.61
CA ASP A 134 6.71 18.81 -16.01
C ASP A 134 5.34 18.13 -16.16
N ILE A 135 5.13 16.97 -15.51
CA ILE A 135 3.82 16.30 -15.48
C ILE A 135 2.75 17.20 -14.84
N GLN A 136 3.08 17.87 -13.72
CA GLN A 136 2.15 18.74 -13.04
C GLN A 136 1.81 19.99 -13.88
N SER A 137 2.75 20.52 -14.65
CA SER A 137 2.51 21.65 -15.56
C SER A 137 1.50 21.31 -16.66
N CYS A 138 1.52 20.07 -17.16
CA CYS A 138 0.57 19.60 -18.16
C CYS A 138 -0.88 19.58 -17.64
N ASN A 139 -1.12 19.41 -16.33
CA ASN A 139 -2.48 19.38 -15.77
C ASN A 139 -3.24 20.71 -15.94
N ASN A 140 -2.52 21.81 -16.06
CA ASN A 140 -3.08 23.16 -16.17
C ASN A 140 -2.97 23.74 -17.58
N SER A 141 -2.47 22.93 -18.55
CA SER A 141 -2.27 23.37 -19.92
C SER A 141 -3.41 22.90 -20.82
N ASN A 142 -3.94 23.83 -21.60
CA ASN A 142 -4.88 23.56 -22.70
C ASN A 142 -4.17 23.49 -24.07
N GLU A 143 -2.87 23.38 -24.09
CA GLU A 143 -2.10 23.33 -25.33
C GLU A 143 -2.32 22.00 -26.05
N PHE A 144 -2.07 22.02 -27.36
CA PHE A 144 -2.18 20.82 -28.19
C PHE A 144 -1.29 19.68 -27.65
N GLY A 145 -1.89 18.52 -27.43
CA GLY A 145 -1.16 17.32 -27.01
C GLY A 145 -0.79 17.26 -25.53
N SER A 146 -1.28 18.15 -24.67
CA SER A 146 -0.95 18.17 -23.22
C SER A 146 -1.21 16.83 -22.53
N GLU A 147 -2.31 16.16 -22.82
CA GLU A 147 -2.59 14.83 -22.23
C GLU A 147 -1.63 13.75 -22.74
N ILE A 148 -1.25 13.79 -24.03
CA ILE A 148 -0.28 12.85 -24.61
C ILE A 148 1.09 13.09 -23.98
N LEU A 149 1.49 14.34 -23.84
CA LEU A 149 2.76 14.72 -23.20
C LEU A 149 2.79 14.25 -21.74
N LYS A 150 1.73 14.51 -20.99
CA LYS A 150 1.57 14.10 -19.60
C LYS A 150 1.72 12.58 -19.42
N GLU A 151 1.05 11.79 -20.26
CA GLU A 151 1.19 10.33 -20.23
C GLU A 151 2.60 9.87 -20.60
N SER A 152 3.22 10.48 -21.61
CA SER A 152 4.59 10.15 -22.03
C SER A 152 5.62 10.44 -20.94
N LEU A 153 5.51 11.58 -20.27
CA LEU A 153 6.37 11.96 -19.14
C LEU A 153 6.17 11.01 -17.95
N PHE A 154 4.92 10.59 -17.69
CA PHE A 154 4.64 9.64 -16.64
C PHE A 154 5.24 8.25 -16.92
N VAL A 155 5.13 7.76 -18.15
CA VAL A 155 5.77 6.51 -18.55
C VAL A 155 7.30 6.62 -18.42
N GLN A 156 7.89 7.75 -18.80
CA GLN A 156 9.31 8.01 -18.60
C GLN A 156 9.71 7.97 -17.12
N LEU A 157 8.90 8.59 -16.24
CA LEU A 157 9.09 8.56 -14.79
C LEU A 157 9.08 7.12 -14.27
N MET A 158 8.10 6.30 -14.68
CA MET A 158 7.99 4.90 -14.26
C MET A 158 9.17 4.04 -14.75
N VAL A 159 9.62 4.24 -15.99
CA VAL A 159 10.82 3.56 -16.51
C VAL A 159 12.05 3.91 -15.69
N LEU A 160 12.23 5.19 -15.36
CA LEU A 160 13.37 5.65 -14.55
C LEU A 160 13.32 5.05 -13.14
N MET A 161 12.16 5.08 -12.47
CA MET A 161 11.98 4.49 -11.14
C MET A 161 12.28 2.99 -11.15
N ASN A 162 11.79 2.25 -12.15
CA ASN A 162 12.10 0.83 -12.30
C ASN A 162 13.61 0.61 -12.45
N ARG A 163 14.28 1.33 -13.33
CA ARG A 163 15.74 1.21 -13.53
C ARG A 163 16.52 1.48 -12.25
N LEU A 164 16.15 2.52 -11.52
CA LEU A 164 16.81 2.87 -10.25
C LEU A 164 16.56 1.80 -9.19
N PHE A 165 15.32 1.31 -9.05
CA PHE A 165 14.98 0.31 -8.05
C PHE A 165 15.61 -1.05 -8.35
N LEU A 166 15.55 -1.52 -9.60
CA LEU A 166 16.14 -2.81 -10.00
C LEU A 166 17.68 -2.81 -9.91
N ASN A 167 18.31 -1.65 -10.05
CA ASN A 167 19.76 -1.52 -9.89
C ASN A 167 20.20 -1.25 -8.44
N SER A 168 19.28 -0.95 -7.53
CA SER A 168 19.59 -0.62 -6.13
C SER A 168 19.90 -1.82 -5.25
N ASP A 169 19.72 -3.06 -5.75
CA ASP A 169 19.91 -4.30 -4.97
C ASP A 169 21.31 -4.44 -4.34
N LYS A 170 22.30 -3.70 -4.82
CA LYS A 170 23.68 -3.74 -4.32
C LYS A 170 23.96 -2.81 -3.13
N ASN A 171 23.08 -1.84 -2.84
CA ASN A 171 23.29 -0.79 -1.84
C ASN A 171 22.05 -0.61 -0.93
N ARG A 172 21.45 -1.70 -0.47
CA ARG A 172 20.35 -1.62 0.49
C ARG A 172 20.92 -1.17 1.84
N ASP A 173 20.56 0.05 2.28
CA ASP A 173 20.81 0.51 3.63
C ASP A 173 19.86 -0.24 4.60
N ILE A 174 20.30 -1.40 5.07
CA ILE A 174 19.57 -2.25 6.02
C ILE A 174 19.39 -1.52 7.36
N GLU A 175 20.27 -0.55 7.67
CA GLU A 175 20.25 0.22 8.92
C GLU A 175 18.98 1.07 9.12
N ASP A 176 18.34 1.50 8.02
CA ASP A 176 17.13 2.33 8.08
C ASP A 176 15.83 1.49 8.10
N ILE A 177 15.94 0.16 8.17
CA ILE A 177 14.80 -0.74 8.27
C ILE A 177 14.81 -1.44 9.61
N GLN A 178 13.81 -1.14 10.41
CA GLN A 178 13.60 -1.84 11.66
C GLN A 178 12.51 -2.92 11.45
N TYR A 179 12.87 -4.15 11.70
CA TYR A 179 11.92 -5.26 11.71
C TYR A 179 12.28 -6.25 12.81
N ASP A 180 11.28 -6.86 13.37
CA ASP A 180 11.45 -7.93 14.34
C ASP A 180 11.25 -9.26 13.65
N LYS A 181 12.27 -10.11 13.65
CA LYS A 181 12.24 -11.43 12.99
C LYS A 181 11.09 -12.31 13.49
N THR A 182 10.72 -12.22 14.76
CA THR A 182 9.59 -12.97 15.32
C THR A 182 8.28 -12.49 14.70
N ILE A 183 8.07 -11.17 14.63
CA ILE A 183 6.86 -10.60 14.04
C ILE A 183 6.82 -10.83 12.53
N GLU A 184 7.95 -10.75 11.84
CA GLU A 184 8.02 -11.12 10.42
C GLU A 184 7.61 -12.58 10.19
N GLY A 185 8.11 -13.50 11.03
CA GLY A 185 7.68 -14.91 10.99
C GLY A 185 6.18 -15.06 11.24
N VAL A 186 5.63 -14.37 12.24
CA VAL A 186 4.20 -14.36 12.55
C VAL A 186 3.36 -13.85 11.39
N LEU A 187 3.79 -12.77 10.72
CA LEU A 187 3.09 -12.22 9.56
C LEU A 187 3.10 -13.20 8.38
N ASN A 188 4.25 -13.81 8.10
CA ASN A 188 4.37 -14.85 7.06
C ASN A 188 3.46 -16.05 7.36
N TYR A 189 3.45 -16.51 8.62
CA TYR A 189 2.57 -17.59 9.05
C TYR A 189 1.08 -17.23 8.86
N ILE A 190 0.66 -16.05 9.29
CA ILE A 190 -0.72 -15.57 9.10
C ILE A 190 -1.08 -15.53 7.61
N ASN A 191 -0.23 -14.93 6.77
CA ASN A 191 -0.50 -14.77 5.34
C ASN A 191 -0.58 -16.11 4.59
N SER A 192 0.16 -17.13 5.05
CA SER A 192 0.16 -18.46 4.46
C SER A 192 -0.95 -19.38 4.98
N ASN A 193 -1.66 -18.98 6.05
CA ASN A 193 -2.62 -19.83 6.75
C ASN A 193 -4.00 -19.17 6.97
N LEU A 194 -4.40 -18.24 6.07
CA LEU A 194 -5.64 -17.47 6.26
C LEU A 194 -6.91 -18.31 6.37
N GLU A 195 -6.92 -19.50 5.78
CA GLU A 195 -8.05 -20.44 5.84
C GLU A 195 -8.14 -21.17 7.18
N ASN A 196 -7.03 -21.25 7.93
CA ASN A 196 -6.89 -22.05 9.14
C ASN A 196 -7.27 -21.27 10.42
N ASP A 197 -7.21 -21.96 11.56
CA ASP A 197 -7.32 -21.29 12.87
C ASP A 197 -6.10 -20.41 13.11
N LEU A 198 -6.35 -19.12 13.20
CA LEU A 198 -5.38 -18.07 13.51
C LEU A 198 -5.72 -17.42 14.87
N SER A 199 -6.18 -18.23 15.84
CA SER A 199 -6.34 -17.78 17.20
C SER A 199 -4.99 -17.34 17.79
N ILE A 200 -5.03 -16.42 18.75
CA ILE A 200 -3.80 -15.94 19.41
C ILE A 200 -3.06 -17.10 20.07
N ASP A 201 -3.80 -18.06 20.63
CA ASP A 201 -3.22 -19.23 21.30
C ASP A 201 -2.53 -20.15 20.28
N THR A 202 -3.13 -20.39 19.11
CA THR A 202 -2.52 -21.17 18.02
C THR A 202 -1.22 -20.52 17.54
N ILE A 203 -1.24 -19.20 17.22
CA ILE A 203 -0.05 -18.49 16.75
C ILE A 203 1.05 -18.47 17.84
N ALA A 204 0.68 -18.20 19.10
CA ALA A 204 1.65 -18.17 20.19
C ALA A 204 2.33 -19.52 20.42
N SER A 205 1.59 -20.61 20.27
CA SER A 205 2.11 -21.98 20.37
C SER A 205 3.07 -22.30 19.22
N GLU A 206 2.74 -21.91 17.99
CA GLU A 206 3.59 -22.13 16.80
C GLU A 206 4.96 -21.46 16.94
N PHE A 207 4.99 -20.27 17.54
CA PHE A 207 6.23 -19.51 17.73
C PHE A 207 6.89 -19.71 19.10
N PHE A 208 6.38 -20.60 19.94
CA PHE A 208 6.90 -20.90 21.29
C PHE A 208 7.05 -19.68 22.19
N ILE A 209 6.07 -18.74 22.10
CA ILE A 209 6.05 -17.49 22.88
C ILE A 209 4.73 -17.35 23.65
N SER A 210 4.75 -16.58 24.73
CA SER A 210 3.51 -16.32 25.46
C SER A 210 2.58 -15.41 24.65
N LYS A 211 1.26 -15.65 24.75
CA LYS A 211 0.25 -14.81 24.08
C LYS A 211 0.33 -13.33 24.44
N TYR A 212 0.65 -13.01 25.69
CA TYR A 212 0.78 -11.63 26.14
C TYR A 212 1.99 -10.93 25.51
N TYR A 213 3.12 -11.65 25.40
CA TYR A 213 4.31 -11.13 24.71
C TYR A 213 4.02 -10.90 23.23
N LEU A 214 3.43 -11.90 22.56
CA LEU A 214 3.03 -11.83 21.16
C LEU A 214 2.11 -10.62 20.89
N MET A 215 1.01 -10.50 21.64
CA MET A 215 0.02 -9.43 21.46
C MET A 215 0.65 -8.05 21.63
N ARG A 216 1.46 -7.86 22.70
CA ARG A 216 2.13 -6.59 22.97
C ARG A 216 3.13 -6.24 21.85
N LYS A 217 3.98 -7.20 21.48
CA LYS A 217 5.01 -7.03 20.47
C LYS A 217 4.41 -6.74 19.09
N PHE A 218 3.42 -7.52 18.70
CA PHE A 218 2.68 -7.34 17.45
C PHE A 218 2.02 -5.96 17.40
N LYS A 219 1.30 -5.56 18.45
CA LYS A 219 0.64 -4.25 18.51
C LYS A 219 1.63 -3.09 18.44
N ASN A 220 2.80 -3.21 19.11
CA ASN A 220 3.82 -2.17 19.07
C ASN A 220 4.43 -2.00 17.67
N GLN A 221 4.63 -3.10 16.94
CA GLN A 221 5.28 -3.06 15.63
C GLN A 221 4.28 -2.84 14.49
N ILE A 222 3.11 -3.47 14.55
CA ILE A 222 2.08 -3.37 13.50
C ILE A 222 1.10 -2.23 13.80
N GLY A 223 0.95 -1.83 15.10
CA GLY A 223 0.01 -0.81 15.57
C GLY A 223 -1.45 -1.29 15.60
N SER A 224 -1.72 -2.52 15.16
CA SER A 224 -3.02 -3.15 15.18
C SER A 224 -2.99 -4.45 16.01
N SER A 225 -4.14 -4.93 16.45
CA SER A 225 -4.21 -6.26 17.05
C SER A 225 -4.06 -7.35 16.00
N ILE A 226 -3.55 -8.52 16.40
CA ILE A 226 -3.45 -9.71 15.52
C ILE A 226 -4.83 -10.03 14.92
N HIS A 227 -5.88 -10.01 15.72
CA HIS A 227 -7.24 -10.28 15.24
C HIS A 227 -7.67 -9.32 14.13
N ASN A 228 -7.46 -8.02 14.30
CA ASN A 228 -7.80 -7.04 13.26
C ASN A 228 -6.97 -7.23 11.99
N TYR A 229 -5.69 -7.52 12.11
CA TYR A 229 -4.81 -7.81 10.98
C TYR A 229 -5.30 -9.05 10.21
N VAL A 230 -5.57 -10.16 10.90
CA VAL A 230 -6.11 -11.39 10.30
C VAL A 230 -7.42 -11.11 9.57
N VAL A 231 -8.36 -10.39 10.21
CA VAL A 231 -9.65 -10.03 9.59
C VAL A 231 -9.43 -9.22 8.32
N GLN A 232 -8.55 -8.23 8.34
CA GLN A 232 -8.26 -7.43 7.14
C GLN A 232 -7.68 -8.30 6.01
N LYS A 233 -6.70 -9.17 6.29
CA LYS A 233 -6.12 -10.07 5.29
C LYS A 233 -7.15 -11.05 4.72
N ARG A 234 -8.01 -11.61 5.56
CA ARG A 234 -9.14 -12.46 5.14
C ARG A 234 -10.12 -11.73 4.24
N LEU A 235 -10.41 -10.47 4.53
CA LEU A 235 -11.31 -9.66 3.71
C LEU A 235 -10.69 -9.27 2.35
N ILE A 236 -9.38 -9.03 2.31
CA ILE A 236 -8.64 -8.84 1.06
C ILE A 236 -8.73 -10.10 0.18
N LEU A 237 -8.50 -11.28 0.77
CA LEU A 237 -8.66 -12.57 0.08
C LEU A 237 -10.10 -12.78 -0.37
N ALA A 238 -11.09 -12.48 0.48
CA ALA A 238 -12.51 -12.59 0.13
C ALA A 238 -12.86 -11.79 -1.13
N ARG A 239 -12.36 -10.56 -1.22
CA ARG A 239 -12.57 -9.70 -2.39
C ARG A 239 -12.01 -10.30 -3.67
N SER A 240 -10.82 -10.89 -3.64
CA SER A 240 -10.24 -11.60 -4.78
C SER A 240 -11.12 -12.77 -5.20
N LEU A 241 -11.52 -13.62 -4.25
CA LEU A 241 -12.35 -14.79 -4.53
C LEU A 241 -13.75 -14.42 -5.06
N ILE A 242 -14.33 -13.31 -4.60
CA ILE A 242 -15.59 -12.77 -5.15
C ILE A 242 -15.39 -12.33 -6.61
N SER A 243 -14.28 -11.64 -6.91
CA SER A 243 -13.96 -11.22 -8.28
C SER A 243 -13.71 -12.39 -9.23
N GLU A 244 -13.29 -13.54 -8.71
CA GLU A 244 -13.13 -14.81 -9.43
C GLU A 244 -14.49 -15.53 -9.64
N GLY A 245 -15.59 -15.00 -9.08
CA GLY A 245 -16.93 -15.54 -9.26
C GLY A 245 -17.30 -16.71 -8.33
N LEU A 246 -16.58 -16.93 -7.23
CA LEU A 246 -16.88 -18.00 -6.28
C LEU A 246 -18.19 -17.73 -5.52
N SER A 247 -18.90 -18.79 -5.13
CA SER A 247 -20.08 -18.66 -4.28
C SER A 247 -19.75 -18.07 -2.91
N MET A 248 -20.66 -17.29 -2.33
CA MET A 248 -20.44 -16.61 -1.05
C MET A 248 -20.14 -17.56 0.11
N SER A 249 -20.71 -18.77 0.09
CA SER A 249 -20.39 -19.81 1.08
C SER A 249 -18.96 -20.32 0.93
N SER A 250 -18.53 -20.55 -0.32
CA SER A 250 -17.16 -20.95 -0.62
C SER A 250 -16.14 -19.85 -0.23
N VAL A 251 -16.45 -18.58 -0.54
CA VAL A 251 -15.63 -17.44 -0.13
C VAL A 251 -15.47 -17.39 1.39
N CYS A 252 -16.59 -17.48 2.14
CA CYS A 252 -16.58 -17.45 3.60
C CYS A 252 -15.66 -18.53 4.19
N SER A 253 -15.81 -19.79 3.72
CA SER A 253 -15.00 -20.91 4.17
C SER A 253 -13.51 -20.72 3.82
N ARG A 254 -13.19 -20.44 2.56
CA ARG A 254 -11.82 -20.28 2.08
C ARG A 254 -11.09 -19.07 2.68
N CYS A 255 -11.84 -18.09 3.20
CA CYS A 255 -11.25 -16.98 3.95
C CYS A 255 -11.11 -17.25 5.44
N GLY A 256 -11.44 -18.44 5.92
CA GLY A 256 -11.27 -18.85 7.32
C GLY A 256 -12.25 -18.19 8.29
N PHE A 257 -13.41 -17.70 7.84
CA PHE A 257 -14.46 -17.25 8.74
C PHE A 257 -15.29 -18.43 9.24
N ASN A 258 -15.44 -18.52 10.57
CA ASN A 258 -16.17 -19.63 11.20
C ASN A 258 -17.68 -19.61 10.92
N ASP A 259 -18.24 -18.41 10.67
CA ASP A 259 -19.65 -18.25 10.33
C ASP A 259 -19.89 -17.14 9.32
N TYR A 260 -20.94 -17.33 8.51
CA TYR A 260 -21.29 -16.42 7.42
C TYR A 260 -21.72 -15.03 7.91
N SER A 261 -22.38 -14.96 9.08
CA SER A 261 -22.85 -13.68 9.62
C SER A 261 -21.70 -12.79 10.06
N SER A 262 -20.66 -13.37 10.68
CA SER A 262 -19.43 -12.65 11.04
C SER A 262 -18.68 -12.18 9.81
N PHE A 263 -18.60 -13.02 8.76
CA PHE A 263 -18.03 -12.62 7.46
C PHE A 263 -18.75 -11.41 6.87
N VAL A 264 -20.09 -11.49 6.74
CA VAL A 264 -20.90 -10.40 6.15
C VAL A 264 -20.76 -9.11 6.95
N ARG A 265 -20.78 -9.17 8.29
CA ARG A 265 -20.61 -7.98 9.14
C ARG A 265 -19.23 -7.35 8.97
N ALA A 266 -18.17 -8.17 8.97
CA ALA A 266 -16.81 -7.70 8.80
C ALA A 266 -16.62 -7.08 7.41
N PHE A 267 -17.10 -7.75 6.36
CA PHE A 267 -17.01 -7.27 4.98
C PHE A 267 -17.75 -5.94 4.80
N LYS A 268 -19.01 -5.85 5.27
CA LYS A 268 -19.80 -4.63 5.19
C LYS A 268 -19.18 -3.47 5.98
N LYS A 269 -18.54 -3.76 7.12
CA LYS A 269 -17.84 -2.74 7.91
C LYS A 269 -16.67 -2.13 7.16
N VAL A 270 -15.93 -2.95 6.39
CA VAL A 270 -14.73 -2.51 5.67
C VAL A 270 -15.07 -1.91 4.30
N TYR A 271 -15.98 -2.55 3.54
CA TYR A 271 -16.28 -2.16 2.15
C TYR A 271 -17.61 -1.42 1.97
N GLY A 272 -18.34 -1.13 3.05
CA GLY A 272 -19.60 -0.38 3.01
C GLY A 272 -20.80 -1.17 2.49
N VAL A 273 -20.60 -2.25 1.74
CA VAL A 273 -21.61 -3.10 1.11
C VAL A 273 -21.48 -4.55 1.54
N SER A 274 -22.59 -5.33 1.41
CA SER A 274 -22.52 -6.77 1.69
C SER A 274 -21.69 -7.50 0.61
N PRO A 275 -21.08 -8.67 0.93
CA PRO A 275 -20.31 -9.44 -0.06
C PRO A 275 -21.10 -9.78 -1.32
N SER A 276 -22.40 -10.11 -1.17
CA SER A 276 -23.31 -10.45 -2.29
C SER A 276 -23.62 -9.26 -3.19
N ASN A 277 -23.54 -8.04 -2.68
CA ASN A 277 -23.76 -6.81 -3.43
C ASN A 277 -22.46 -6.13 -3.88
N TYR A 278 -21.32 -6.73 -3.54
CA TYR A 278 -20.03 -6.22 -3.94
C TYR A 278 -19.82 -6.45 -5.44
N ASN A 279 -19.66 -5.36 -6.18
CA ASN A 279 -19.30 -5.42 -7.60
C ASN A 279 -17.84 -4.98 -7.75
N PRO A 280 -16.93 -5.87 -8.16
CA PRO A 280 -15.53 -5.53 -8.35
C PRO A 280 -15.30 -4.34 -9.28
N THR A 281 -16.12 -4.21 -10.33
CA THR A 281 -16.01 -3.15 -11.33
C THR A 281 -16.38 -1.77 -10.78
N ILE A 282 -17.30 -1.73 -9.79
CA ILE A 282 -17.80 -0.47 -9.21
C ILE A 282 -17.07 -0.14 -7.90
N HIS A 283 -16.76 -1.16 -7.09
CA HIS A 283 -16.24 -1.01 -5.72
C HIS A 283 -14.72 -1.22 -5.60
N ASN A 284 -14.01 -1.40 -6.72
CA ASN A 284 -12.56 -1.62 -6.69
C ASN A 284 -11.76 -0.43 -6.12
N PHE A 285 -12.40 0.69 -5.79
CA PHE A 285 -11.75 1.91 -5.38
C PHE A 285 -12.33 2.54 -4.10
N GLU A 286 -13.29 1.87 -3.45
CA GLU A 286 -13.89 2.36 -2.21
C GLU A 286 -13.29 1.65 -0.99
N ASN A 287 -12.28 2.26 -0.35
CA ASN A 287 -12.00 1.99 1.05
C ASN A 287 -12.41 3.23 1.86
N PRO A 288 -13.46 3.16 2.68
CA PRO A 288 -13.93 4.31 3.45
C PRO A 288 -13.09 4.61 4.70
N ILE A 289 -11.86 4.11 4.79
CA ILE A 289 -10.99 4.43 5.91
C ILE A 289 -10.10 5.59 5.49
N SER A 290 -10.58 6.75 5.85
CA SER A 290 -10.05 8.10 5.76
C SER A 290 -8.55 8.23 6.03
N ASP A 291 -7.83 8.75 5.03
CA ASP A 291 -6.69 9.63 5.25
C ASP A 291 -7.24 11.03 5.68
N THR A 292 -7.99 11.11 6.81
CA THR A 292 -8.38 12.36 7.48
C THR A 292 -7.51 12.60 8.69
#